data_22abdd912243fb05494fc4eb7b7e9b08
#
_entry.id   22abdd912243fb05494fc4eb7b7e9b08
#
_cell.length_a   1.000
_cell.length_b   1.000
_cell.length_c   1.000
_cell.angle_alpha   90.00
_cell.angle_beta   90.00
_cell.angle_gamma   90.00
#
_symmetry.space_group_name_H-M   'P 1'
#
loop_
_entity.id
_entity.type
_entity.pdbx_description
1 polymer ?
#
loop_
_entity_poly.entity_id
_entity_poly.type
_entity_poly.pdbx_seq_one_letter_code
_entity_poly.pdbx_strand_id
1 'polypeptide(L)'
;MTLGSIPLATPDLKIADGGRNNWTLVCAPVMAETVDQMLVQMRKAKQLGADLVEIRIDFLKKFSPKNDLNILIKQAPLPTLITYRPKWEGGQYDGNESTRQEALRMAMELGTDYLDVELKVAQEFYSSIQGKKPEKVKIIVSSHNYVNTPSVEEIGNLVARIQATGADIVKIATTSVDITDNARMFQVLVHSQVPMIGLVMGERGLMSRILSAKYGGFLTFGSIEEGVISAPGQPTLTELLDLYNFKQIGADTKVHGVIGNPIGHSKSPHLYNAAFKSLGFNGIYLPLLVDSVANFINAYSSPDFVGYSYTIPHNEDGLKCCDEIDPIAKEIGAISCMIRRPTDGKLMGYNVDYLGAIAAIEEALRASNGATPASVSPLAGKLLVVMGAGGAGKALAYVGYEKGARVVVADRTYEKAKILADKVGGQAITLAELKDFHPEKGMILANTTSVGMKPRIDDTPLPKESLKNYSSVFDAIYTPKWTRLLKEAQECGATVVFGTEMFINQAFVQVERFTGVPAPKQILRDVLVKNT
;
A
#
# COMPACT_ATOMS: atom_id res chain seq x y z
N MET A 1 -9.13 -8.29 24.74
CA MET A 1 -8.17 -7.85 25.78
C MET A 1 -7.73 -6.46 25.40
N THR A 2 -8.06 -5.47 26.21
CA THR A 2 -7.59 -4.10 26.07
C THR A 2 -6.09 -4.09 26.33
N LEU A 3 -5.31 -3.78 25.32
CA LEU A 3 -3.85 -3.59 25.46
C LEU A 3 -3.64 -2.35 26.32
N GLY A 4 -3.28 -2.57 27.58
CA GLY A 4 -2.89 -1.51 28.49
C GLY A 4 -1.63 -0.82 27.97
N SER A 5 -1.66 0.50 27.94
CA SER A 5 -0.53 1.35 27.63
C SER A 5 0.56 1.17 28.68
N ILE A 6 1.60 0.40 28.36
CA ILE A 6 2.85 0.38 29.13
C ILE A 6 3.69 1.54 28.59
N PRO A 7 4.09 2.50 29.45
CA PRO A 7 5.01 3.54 29.00
C PRO A 7 6.38 2.89 28.77
N LEU A 8 6.76 2.78 27.51
CA LEU A 8 8.17 2.54 27.14
C LEU A 8 8.99 3.69 27.69
N ALA A 9 10.09 3.37 28.38
CA ALA A 9 11.05 4.36 28.81
C ALA A 9 11.50 5.17 27.57
N THR A 10 11.02 6.40 27.48
CA THR A 10 11.36 7.32 26.40
C THR A 10 12.85 7.59 26.44
N PRO A 11 13.60 7.41 25.33
CA PRO A 11 14.94 7.98 25.26
C PRO A 11 14.83 9.49 25.50
N ASP A 12 15.77 10.08 26.26
CA ASP A 12 15.88 11.53 26.46
C ASP A 12 16.27 12.28 25.18
N LEU A 13 15.58 12.02 24.09
CA LEU A 13 15.67 12.76 22.86
C LEU A 13 14.67 13.90 22.95
N LYS A 14 15.16 15.12 23.16
CA LYS A 14 14.41 16.34 22.95
C LYS A 14 13.95 16.36 21.48
N ILE A 15 12.73 15.87 21.24
CA ILE A 15 12.09 15.98 19.93
C ILE A 15 11.63 17.42 19.82
N ALA A 16 12.13 18.12 18.82
CA ALA A 16 11.63 19.43 18.47
C ALA A 16 10.11 19.36 18.20
N ASP A 17 9.33 20.24 18.83
CA ASP A 17 7.88 20.35 18.70
C ASP A 17 7.48 20.48 17.23
N GLY A 18 7.12 19.38 16.61
CA GLY A 18 6.75 19.31 15.20
C GLY A 18 5.52 18.43 14.94
N GLY A 19 4.58 18.34 15.88
CA GLY A 19 3.29 17.69 15.64
C GLY A 19 3.38 16.17 15.33
N ARG A 20 4.29 15.45 15.98
CA ARG A 20 4.42 13.98 15.86
C ARG A 20 3.49 13.26 16.83
N ASN A 21 2.87 12.18 16.37
CA ASN A 21 2.05 11.27 17.20
C ASN A 21 2.81 10.02 17.67
N ASN A 22 4.09 9.88 17.31
CA ASN A 22 4.91 8.72 17.68
C ASN A 22 6.38 9.11 17.89
N TRP A 23 7.12 8.19 18.49
CA TRP A 23 8.56 8.33 18.80
C TRP A 23 9.46 7.56 17.82
N THR A 24 8.90 6.83 16.88
CA THR A 24 9.64 6.03 15.92
C THR A 24 10.45 6.91 14.98
N LEU A 25 11.74 6.71 14.94
CA LEU A 25 12.65 7.48 14.09
C LEU A 25 12.57 7.01 12.64
N VAL A 26 12.77 7.92 11.70
CA VAL A 26 12.89 7.63 10.27
C VAL A 26 14.36 7.72 9.89
N CYS A 27 14.96 6.58 9.57
CA CYS A 27 16.37 6.43 9.21
C CYS A 27 16.54 6.35 7.69
N ALA A 28 17.48 7.12 7.15
CA ALA A 28 17.86 7.06 5.75
C ALA A 28 19.18 6.31 5.58
N PRO A 29 19.22 5.16 4.89
CA PRO A 29 20.48 4.52 4.54
C PRO A 29 21.24 5.34 3.50
N VAL A 30 22.52 5.55 3.76
CA VAL A 30 23.45 6.24 2.89
C VAL A 30 24.42 5.19 2.32
N MET A 31 24.32 4.97 1.03
CA MET A 31 25.05 3.93 0.29
C MET A 31 25.70 4.56 -0.93
N ALA A 32 26.96 4.95 -0.78
CA ALA A 32 27.73 5.54 -1.87
C ALA A 32 29.16 4.99 -1.87
N GLU A 33 29.84 5.14 -2.99
CA GLU A 33 31.18 4.58 -3.18
C GLU A 33 32.29 5.50 -2.64
N THR A 34 31.98 6.78 -2.40
CA THR A 34 32.92 7.79 -1.88
C THR A 34 32.34 8.57 -0.72
N VAL A 35 33.23 9.12 0.12
CA VAL A 35 32.87 9.98 1.28
C VAL A 35 32.08 11.21 0.81
N ASP A 36 32.51 11.88 -0.24
CA ASP A 36 31.85 13.08 -0.76
C ASP A 36 30.42 12.80 -1.22
N GLN A 37 30.20 11.69 -1.92
CA GLN A 37 28.86 11.24 -2.33
C GLN A 37 27.98 10.91 -1.11
N MET A 38 28.55 10.27 -0.07
CA MET A 38 27.80 10.02 1.18
C MET A 38 27.35 11.32 1.86
N LEU A 39 28.21 12.33 1.92
CA LEU A 39 27.87 13.64 2.47
C LEU A 39 26.74 14.33 1.66
N VAL A 40 26.75 14.19 0.34
CA VAL A 40 25.64 14.68 -0.51
C VAL A 40 24.34 13.96 -0.17
N GLN A 41 24.36 12.62 -0.07
CA GLN A 41 23.18 11.83 0.30
C GLN A 41 22.66 12.18 1.71
N MET A 42 23.53 12.40 2.68
CA MET A 42 23.14 12.82 4.03
C MET A 42 22.39 14.17 4.04
N ARG A 43 22.89 15.15 3.26
CA ARG A 43 22.21 16.45 3.12
C ARG A 43 20.82 16.29 2.48
N LYS A 44 20.72 15.45 1.45
CA LYS A 44 19.44 15.12 0.80
C LYS A 44 18.48 14.43 1.76
N ALA A 45 18.96 13.47 2.57
CA ALA A 45 18.16 12.80 3.59
C ALA A 45 17.58 13.79 4.61
N LYS A 46 18.38 14.76 5.07
CA LYS A 46 17.92 15.85 5.94
C LYS A 46 16.83 16.69 5.28
N GLN A 47 17.02 17.09 4.03
CA GLN A 47 16.04 17.86 3.27
C GLN A 47 14.72 17.13 3.10
N LEU A 48 14.78 15.79 2.93
CA LEU A 48 13.61 14.92 2.82
C LEU A 48 12.94 14.62 4.18
N GLY A 49 13.52 15.05 5.30
CA GLY A 49 12.91 14.95 6.62
C GLY A 49 13.26 13.69 7.43
N ALA A 50 14.35 12.98 7.09
CA ALA A 50 14.87 11.89 7.90
C ALA A 50 15.31 12.41 9.29
N ASP A 51 15.18 11.57 10.31
CA ASP A 51 15.59 11.88 11.68
C ASP A 51 17.06 11.53 11.94
N LEU A 52 17.60 10.52 11.25
CA LEU A 52 19.00 10.10 11.29
C LEU A 52 19.41 9.45 9.96
N VAL A 53 20.73 9.25 9.81
CA VAL A 53 21.30 8.55 8.65
C VAL A 53 22.04 7.29 9.09
N GLU A 54 21.84 6.19 8.37
CA GLU A 54 22.64 4.98 8.50
C GLU A 54 23.77 5.04 7.47
N ILE A 55 25.00 5.21 7.93
CA ILE A 55 26.17 5.28 7.07
C ILE A 55 26.68 3.86 6.81
N ARG A 56 26.42 3.35 5.61
CA ARG A 56 26.80 2.02 5.13
C ARG A 56 28.22 2.02 4.61
N ILE A 57 29.20 2.00 5.51
CA ILE A 57 30.62 2.07 5.13
C ILE A 57 31.11 0.85 4.34
N ASP A 58 30.36 -0.25 4.33
CA ASP A 58 30.63 -1.41 3.48
C ASP A 58 30.49 -1.13 1.96
N PHE A 59 29.87 -0.01 1.57
CA PHE A 59 29.78 0.42 0.16
C PHE A 59 30.96 1.27 -0.31
N LEU A 60 31.77 1.80 0.61
CA LEU A 60 32.95 2.61 0.24
C LEU A 60 34.01 1.77 -0.45
N LYS A 61 34.46 2.21 -1.63
CA LYS A 61 35.46 1.48 -2.44
C LYS A 61 36.88 1.57 -1.90
N LYS A 62 37.28 2.72 -1.35
CA LYS A 62 38.61 2.99 -0.81
C LYS A 62 38.48 3.54 0.61
N PHE A 63 38.04 2.68 1.52
CA PHE A 63 37.76 3.09 2.88
C PHE A 63 39.04 3.18 3.72
N SER A 64 39.30 4.37 4.26
CA SER A 64 40.34 4.65 5.25
C SER A 64 39.69 5.01 6.59
N PRO A 65 39.54 4.06 7.54
CA PRO A 65 38.75 4.27 8.75
C PRO A 65 39.15 5.54 9.52
N LYS A 66 40.44 5.77 9.72
CA LYS A 66 40.96 6.90 10.49
C LYS A 66 40.57 8.27 9.92
N ASN A 67 40.57 8.41 8.60
CA ASN A 67 40.26 9.67 7.95
C ASN A 67 38.75 9.78 7.64
N ASP A 68 38.20 8.74 7.03
CA ASP A 68 36.84 8.79 6.48
C ASP A 68 35.77 8.83 7.56
N LEU A 69 35.91 8.03 8.64
CA LEU A 69 34.94 8.04 9.76
C LEU A 69 34.90 9.41 10.45
N ASN A 70 36.07 10.05 10.62
CA ASN A 70 36.11 11.37 11.23
C ASN A 70 35.35 12.41 10.40
N ILE A 71 35.50 12.37 9.07
CA ILE A 71 34.77 13.26 8.16
C ILE A 71 33.28 12.94 8.20
N LEU A 72 32.90 11.67 8.01
CA LEU A 72 31.51 11.23 7.93
C LEU A 72 30.72 11.52 9.20
N ILE A 73 31.32 11.30 10.38
CA ILE A 73 30.64 11.51 11.65
C ILE A 73 30.55 13.01 11.99
N LYS A 74 31.65 13.77 11.80
CA LYS A 74 31.70 15.19 12.19
C LYS A 74 30.93 16.10 11.23
N GLN A 75 30.88 15.76 9.94
CA GLN A 75 30.19 16.58 8.93
C GLN A 75 28.75 16.12 8.67
N ALA A 76 28.29 15.07 9.33
CA ALA A 76 26.91 14.60 9.20
C ALA A 76 25.94 15.69 9.67
N PRO A 77 24.92 16.03 8.86
CA PRO A 77 23.92 17.05 9.24
C PRO A 77 22.81 16.50 10.15
N LEU A 78 22.82 15.22 10.45
CA LEU A 78 21.86 14.46 11.25
C LEU A 78 22.61 13.50 12.19
N PRO A 79 21.97 12.99 13.25
CA PRO A 79 22.50 11.87 14.04
C PRO A 79 22.92 10.71 13.13
N THR A 80 23.98 10.01 13.54
CA THR A 80 24.61 8.97 12.73
C THR A 80 24.44 7.59 13.34
N LEU A 81 24.12 6.63 12.49
CA LEU A 81 24.22 5.19 12.74
C LEU A 81 25.31 4.63 11.81
N ILE A 82 26.38 4.09 12.38
CA ILE A 82 27.43 3.44 11.59
C ILE A 82 27.14 1.96 11.47
N THR A 83 27.09 1.48 10.22
CA THR A 83 26.90 0.07 9.88
C THR A 83 28.01 -0.38 8.91
N TYR A 84 28.76 -1.42 9.30
CA TYR A 84 29.77 -2.06 8.46
C TYR A 84 29.36 -3.51 8.19
N ARG A 85 28.36 -3.69 7.33
CA ARG A 85 27.67 -4.97 7.14
C ARG A 85 28.54 -5.95 6.36
N PRO A 86 28.84 -7.14 6.95
CA PRO A 86 29.59 -8.19 6.27
C PRO A 86 28.70 -8.96 5.29
N LYS A 87 29.31 -9.60 4.30
CA LYS A 87 28.61 -10.43 3.32
C LYS A 87 27.82 -11.57 3.96
N TRP A 88 28.32 -12.16 5.02
CA TRP A 88 27.61 -13.25 5.71
C TRP A 88 26.32 -12.81 6.44
N GLU A 89 26.06 -11.51 6.54
CA GLU A 89 24.82 -10.92 7.04
C GLU A 89 24.15 -10.02 5.98
N GLY A 90 24.44 -10.24 4.69
CA GLY A 90 23.79 -9.56 3.57
C GLY A 90 24.35 -8.19 3.18
N GLY A 91 25.54 -7.84 3.66
CA GLY A 91 26.28 -6.62 3.29
C GLY A 91 27.28 -6.80 2.17
N GLN A 92 28.21 -5.84 2.05
CA GLN A 92 29.24 -5.81 1.00
C GLN A 92 30.66 -6.15 1.51
N TYR A 93 30.89 -6.06 2.84
CA TYR A 93 32.23 -6.28 3.38
C TYR A 93 32.64 -7.76 3.34
N ASP A 94 33.80 -8.04 2.75
CA ASP A 94 34.36 -9.37 2.55
C ASP A 94 35.83 -9.44 3.01
N GLY A 95 36.16 -8.74 4.08
CA GLY A 95 37.50 -8.68 4.63
C GLY A 95 37.64 -9.40 5.97
N ASN A 96 38.76 -9.15 6.63
CA ASN A 96 39.06 -9.69 7.93
C ASN A 96 38.14 -9.10 9.02
N GLU A 97 37.56 -9.96 9.85
CA GLU A 97 36.60 -9.58 10.91
C GLU A 97 37.23 -8.65 11.96
N SER A 98 38.49 -8.90 12.35
CA SER A 98 39.20 -8.04 13.31
C SER A 98 39.36 -6.60 12.78
N THR A 99 39.69 -6.44 11.49
CA THR A 99 39.78 -5.13 10.83
C THR A 99 38.42 -4.43 10.79
N ARG A 100 37.35 -5.16 10.54
CA ARG A 100 35.97 -4.63 10.53
C ARG A 100 35.57 -4.13 11.91
N GLN A 101 35.82 -4.94 12.96
CA GLN A 101 35.52 -4.56 14.34
C GLN A 101 36.35 -3.38 14.81
N GLU A 102 37.61 -3.26 14.38
CA GLU A 102 38.47 -2.11 14.70
C GLU A 102 37.88 -0.81 14.11
N ALA A 103 37.37 -0.82 12.87
CA ALA A 103 36.68 0.33 12.31
C ALA A 103 35.42 0.69 13.09
N LEU A 104 34.63 -0.29 13.55
CA LEU A 104 33.46 -0.05 14.41
C LEU A 104 33.84 0.55 15.76
N ARG A 105 34.91 0.07 16.41
CA ARG A 105 35.43 0.66 17.65
C ARG A 105 35.86 2.12 17.43
N MET A 106 36.54 2.40 16.32
CA MET A 106 36.96 3.76 15.97
C MET A 106 35.74 4.68 15.75
N ALA A 107 34.69 4.22 15.08
CA ALA A 107 33.46 4.97 14.94
C ALA A 107 32.81 5.29 16.32
N MET A 108 32.82 4.34 17.23
CA MET A 108 32.34 4.53 18.59
C MET A 108 33.16 5.59 19.34
N GLU A 109 34.50 5.52 19.28
CA GLU A 109 35.40 6.49 19.91
C GLU A 109 35.27 7.89 19.34
N LEU A 110 34.98 8.02 18.03
CA LEU A 110 34.70 9.29 17.36
C LEU A 110 33.34 9.88 17.72
N GLY A 111 32.50 9.10 18.42
CA GLY A 111 31.25 9.55 18.98
C GLY A 111 30.08 9.57 18.03
N THR A 112 29.96 8.55 17.16
CA THR A 112 28.69 8.27 16.47
C THR A 112 27.54 8.12 17.48
N ASP A 113 26.31 8.43 17.08
CA ASP A 113 25.17 8.29 17.99
C ASP A 113 24.76 6.82 18.16
N TYR A 114 24.78 6.06 17.07
CA TYR A 114 24.43 4.64 17.03
C TYR A 114 25.49 3.82 16.30
N LEU A 115 25.62 2.56 16.69
CA LEU A 115 26.51 1.59 16.09
C LEU A 115 25.78 0.26 15.92
N ASP A 116 25.76 -0.31 14.71
CA ASP A 116 25.16 -1.62 14.43
C ASP A 116 26.23 -2.72 14.50
N VAL A 117 25.99 -3.72 15.35
CA VAL A 117 26.85 -4.89 15.52
C VAL A 117 26.00 -6.14 15.36
N GLU A 118 26.40 -7.06 14.51
CA GLU A 118 25.66 -8.29 14.26
C GLU A 118 25.73 -9.23 15.49
N LEU A 119 24.63 -9.90 15.82
CA LEU A 119 24.53 -10.81 16.97
C LEU A 119 25.66 -11.86 17.00
N LYS A 120 26.02 -12.38 15.83
CA LYS A 120 27.06 -13.42 15.71
C LYS A 120 28.40 -13.02 16.32
N VAL A 121 28.75 -11.75 16.28
CA VAL A 121 30.04 -11.20 16.76
C VAL A 121 29.87 -10.25 17.95
N ALA A 122 28.67 -10.04 18.45
CA ALA A 122 28.37 -9.06 19.50
C ALA A 122 29.15 -9.34 20.79
N GLN A 123 29.23 -10.60 21.24
CA GLN A 123 29.95 -10.97 22.48
C GLN A 123 31.44 -10.64 22.38
N GLU A 124 32.07 -10.92 21.26
CA GLU A 124 33.47 -10.60 21.00
C GLU A 124 33.68 -9.08 20.95
N PHE A 125 32.79 -8.37 20.25
CA PHE A 125 32.85 -6.91 20.18
C PHE A 125 32.73 -6.26 21.57
N TYR A 126 31.73 -6.65 22.38
CA TYR A 126 31.57 -6.13 23.74
C TYR A 126 32.77 -6.44 24.64
N SER A 127 33.35 -7.63 24.53
CA SER A 127 34.57 -7.98 25.25
C SER A 127 35.74 -7.07 24.88
N SER A 128 35.84 -6.68 23.60
CA SER A 128 36.91 -5.82 23.10
C SER A 128 36.82 -4.36 23.56
N ILE A 129 35.61 -3.89 23.89
CA ILE A 129 35.36 -2.49 24.31
C ILE A 129 35.10 -2.33 25.81
N GLN A 130 35.34 -3.36 26.58
CA GLN A 130 35.04 -3.39 28.03
C GLN A 130 35.51 -2.11 28.74
N GLY A 131 34.58 -1.39 29.36
CA GLY A 131 34.85 -0.16 30.09
C GLY A 131 35.16 1.08 29.22
N LYS A 132 35.14 0.98 27.89
CA LYS A 132 35.48 2.07 26.97
C LYS A 132 34.28 2.63 26.17
N LYS A 133 33.09 2.06 26.31
CA LYS A 133 31.90 2.55 25.60
C LYS A 133 31.48 3.92 26.13
N PRO A 134 31.46 4.98 25.30
CA PRO A 134 30.92 6.27 25.71
C PRO A 134 29.41 6.16 26.03
N GLU A 135 28.97 6.82 27.07
CA GLU A 135 27.57 6.76 27.54
C GLU A 135 26.55 7.16 26.47
N LYS A 136 26.89 8.18 25.65
CA LYS A 136 26.03 8.70 24.59
C LYS A 136 25.86 7.74 23.40
N VAL A 137 26.83 6.83 23.17
CA VAL A 137 26.77 5.90 22.04
C VAL A 137 25.85 4.74 22.40
N LYS A 138 24.86 4.47 21.55
CA LYS A 138 23.95 3.33 21.67
C LYS A 138 24.32 2.24 20.68
N ILE A 139 24.49 1.03 21.17
CA ILE A 139 24.80 -0.14 20.36
C ILE A 139 23.52 -0.88 20.03
N ILE A 140 23.24 -0.98 18.72
CA ILE A 140 22.21 -1.82 18.14
C ILE A 140 22.84 -3.18 17.87
N VAL A 141 22.29 -4.24 18.45
CA VAL A 141 22.68 -5.61 18.07
C VAL A 141 21.63 -6.18 17.14
N SER A 142 22.07 -6.57 15.95
CA SER A 142 21.20 -6.92 14.82
C SER A 142 21.28 -8.38 14.43
N SER A 143 20.15 -8.91 13.93
CA SER A 143 20.03 -10.22 13.30
C SER A 143 19.10 -10.12 12.10
N HIS A 144 19.54 -10.69 10.96
CA HIS A 144 18.79 -10.69 9.71
C HIS A 144 18.50 -12.13 9.26
N ASN A 145 17.23 -12.39 8.94
CA ASN A 145 16.79 -13.65 8.33
C ASN A 145 16.24 -13.35 6.93
N TYR A 146 17.00 -13.72 5.90
CA TYR A 146 16.65 -13.49 4.50
C TYR A 146 15.78 -14.59 3.89
N VAL A 147 15.36 -15.58 4.68
CA VAL A 147 14.60 -16.73 4.19
C VAL A 147 13.12 -16.63 4.55
N ASN A 148 12.81 -16.40 5.82
CA ASN A 148 11.45 -16.39 6.34
C ASN A 148 11.31 -15.55 7.61
N THR A 149 10.09 -15.53 8.15
CA THR A 149 9.79 -14.99 9.48
C THR A 149 9.47 -16.14 10.42
N PRO A 150 10.29 -16.39 11.44
CA PRO A 150 10.08 -17.45 12.44
C PRO A 150 8.80 -17.24 13.27
N SER A 151 8.49 -18.20 14.12
CA SER A 151 7.40 -18.08 15.10
C SER A 151 7.64 -16.94 16.10
N VAL A 152 6.57 -16.50 16.76
CA VAL A 152 6.65 -15.47 17.82
C VAL A 152 7.60 -15.90 18.95
N GLU A 153 7.56 -17.18 19.33
CA GLU A 153 8.43 -17.76 20.34
C GLU A 153 9.91 -17.70 19.92
N GLU A 154 10.22 -18.11 18.70
CA GLU A 154 11.59 -18.07 18.15
C GLU A 154 12.12 -16.65 18.05
N ILE A 155 11.30 -15.69 17.61
CA ILE A 155 11.67 -14.26 17.58
C ILE A 155 11.87 -13.75 19.00
N GLY A 156 11.01 -14.11 19.96
CA GLY A 156 11.15 -13.76 21.37
C GLY A 156 12.45 -14.30 21.99
N ASN A 157 12.81 -15.54 21.69
CA ASN A 157 14.09 -16.13 22.10
C ASN A 157 15.27 -15.40 21.48
N LEU A 158 15.16 -14.94 20.24
CA LEU A 158 16.18 -14.14 19.57
C LEU A 158 16.35 -12.77 20.23
N VAL A 159 15.24 -12.11 20.61
CA VAL A 159 15.27 -10.87 21.42
C VAL A 159 16.04 -11.09 22.71
N ALA A 160 15.73 -12.15 23.46
CA ALA A 160 16.42 -12.47 24.73
C ALA A 160 17.92 -12.70 24.51
N ARG A 161 18.32 -13.41 23.48
CA ARG A 161 19.73 -13.62 23.11
C ARG A 161 20.45 -12.31 22.80
N ILE A 162 19.80 -11.41 22.07
CA ILE A 162 20.37 -10.09 21.76
C ILE A 162 20.50 -9.26 23.03
N GLN A 163 19.49 -9.21 23.88
CA GLN A 163 19.54 -8.51 25.15
C GLN A 163 20.68 -9.03 26.07
N ALA A 164 20.91 -10.34 26.10
CA ALA A 164 21.97 -10.96 26.88
C ALA A 164 23.39 -10.50 26.48
N THR A 165 23.57 -9.94 25.29
CA THR A 165 24.85 -9.34 24.87
C THR A 165 25.13 -7.98 25.51
N GLY A 166 24.13 -7.33 26.11
CA GLY A 166 24.20 -5.96 26.62
C GLY A 166 23.78 -4.89 25.60
N ALA A 167 23.04 -5.28 24.56
CA ALA A 167 22.52 -4.36 23.53
C ALA A 167 21.68 -3.24 24.15
N ASP A 168 21.91 -1.99 23.70
CA ASP A 168 21.04 -0.87 24.03
C ASP A 168 19.72 -0.93 23.24
N ILE A 169 19.78 -1.44 22.00
CA ILE A 169 18.64 -1.57 21.08
C ILE A 169 18.72 -2.93 20.39
N VAL A 170 17.59 -3.63 20.36
CA VAL A 170 17.43 -4.90 19.63
C VAL A 170 17.03 -4.60 18.19
N LYS A 171 17.68 -5.25 17.21
CA LYS A 171 17.26 -5.17 15.81
C LYS A 171 17.07 -6.56 15.21
N ILE A 172 15.86 -6.82 14.71
CA ILE A 172 15.52 -8.05 14.03
C ILE A 172 14.82 -7.70 12.72
N ALA A 173 15.39 -8.17 11.60
CA ALA A 173 14.80 -8.08 10.28
C ALA A 173 14.61 -9.48 9.73
N THR A 174 13.36 -9.83 9.41
CA THR A 174 12.98 -11.13 8.82
C THR A 174 12.48 -10.95 7.42
N THR A 175 12.14 -12.02 6.71
CA THR A 175 11.61 -11.95 5.35
C THR A 175 10.18 -12.47 5.32
N SER A 176 9.27 -11.73 4.66
CA SER A 176 7.89 -12.16 4.47
C SER A 176 7.78 -13.23 3.40
N VAL A 177 7.17 -14.34 3.74
CA VAL A 177 6.67 -15.36 2.82
C VAL A 177 5.18 -15.13 2.58
N ASP A 178 4.47 -14.73 3.62
CA ASP A 178 3.05 -14.36 3.61
C ASP A 178 2.85 -13.01 4.35
N ILE A 179 1.82 -12.26 4.00
CA ILE A 179 1.53 -10.98 4.65
C ILE A 179 1.22 -11.13 6.14
N THR A 180 0.75 -12.30 6.58
CA THR A 180 0.48 -12.61 7.98
C THR A 180 1.74 -12.67 8.85
N ASP A 181 2.91 -12.78 8.24
CA ASP A 181 4.20 -12.76 8.94
C ASP A 181 4.43 -11.46 9.71
N ASN A 182 3.89 -10.33 9.22
CA ASN A 182 3.97 -9.05 9.93
C ASN A 182 3.29 -9.10 11.30
N ALA A 183 2.22 -9.87 11.45
CA ALA A 183 1.51 -9.99 12.72
C ALA A 183 2.39 -10.58 13.82
N ARG A 184 3.29 -11.52 13.47
CA ARG A 184 4.27 -12.09 14.41
C ARG A 184 5.24 -11.02 14.90
N MET A 185 5.76 -10.20 14.01
CA MET A 185 6.66 -9.10 14.36
C MET A 185 5.96 -8.02 15.20
N PHE A 186 4.73 -7.67 14.86
CA PHE A 186 3.93 -6.72 15.64
C PHE A 186 3.70 -7.22 17.06
N GLN A 187 3.40 -8.51 17.23
CA GLN A 187 3.22 -9.10 18.55
C GLN A 187 4.49 -9.01 19.40
N VAL A 188 5.65 -9.24 18.81
CA VAL A 188 6.93 -9.12 19.53
C VAL A 188 7.23 -7.65 19.87
N LEU A 189 7.01 -6.72 18.93
CA LEU A 189 7.23 -5.29 19.15
C LEU A 189 6.40 -4.76 20.33
N VAL A 190 5.09 -5.07 20.36
CA VAL A 190 4.18 -4.61 21.42
C VAL A 190 4.58 -5.12 22.80
N HIS A 191 5.17 -6.30 22.88
CA HIS A 191 5.58 -6.91 24.17
C HIS A 191 7.06 -6.66 24.51
N SER A 192 7.81 -5.97 23.66
CA SER A 192 9.21 -5.66 23.93
C SER A 192 9.35 -4.72 25.13
N GLN A 193 10.22 -5.10 26.07
CA GLN A 193 10.55 -4.29 27.25
C GLN A 193 11.79 -3.41 27.01
N VAL A 194 12.36 -3.46 25.83
CA VAL A 194 13.55 -2.69 25.42
C VAL A 194 13.29 -2.04 24.07
N PRO A 195 14.01 -0.94 23.75
CA PRO A 195 13.93 -0.36 22.42
C PRO A 195 14.23 -1.42 21.35
N MET A 196 13.32 -1.58 20.40
CA MET A 196 13.42 -2.62 19.39
C MET A 196 13.12 -2.10 17.99
N ILE A 197 13.94 -2.50 17.03
CA ILE A 197 13.73 -2.37 15.60
C ILE A 197 13.24 -3.74 15.10
N GLY A 198 11.99 -3.84 14.71
CA GLY A 198 11.38 -5.08 14.20
C GLY A 198 10.76 -4.86 12.83
N LEU A 199 11.36 -5.44 11.80
CA LEU A 199 10.94 -5.24 10.42
C LEU A 199 10.83 -6.57 9.68
N VAL A 200 9.89 -6.64 8.73
CA VAL A 200 9.73 -7.78 7.82
C VAL A 200 10.03 -7.29 6.41
N MET A 201 11.02 -7.90 5.76
CA MET A 201 11.47 -7.52 4.42
C MET A 201 10.57 -8.10 3.32
N GLY A 202 10.65 -7.52 2.12
CA GLY A 202 9.88 -7.91 0.95
C GLY A 202 8.59 -7.10 0.79
N GLU A 203 7.93 -7.25 -0.35
CA GLU A 203 6.70 -6.50 -0.68
C GLU A 203 5.57 -6.80 0.31
N ARG A 204 5.38 -8.06 0.70
CA ARG A 204 4.40 -8.47 1.73
C ARG A 204 4.72 -7.93 3.12
N GLY A 205 5.98 -7.50 3.35
CA GLY A 205 6.45 -6.94 4.60
C GLY A 205 6.33 -5.40 4.71
N LEU A 206 5.90 -4.71 3.65
CA LEU A 206 5.83 -3.25 3.61
C LEU A 206 5.06 -2.67 4.81
N MET A 207 3.96 -3.30 5.20
CA MET A 207 3.16 -2.83 6.32
C MET A 207 3.92 -2.81 7.66
N SER A 208 4.93 -3.68 7.87
CA SER A 208 5.75 -3.66 9.08
C SER A 208 6.58 -2.39 9.19
N ARG A 209 7.04 -1.87 8.06
CA ARG A 209 7.84 -0.65 7.99
C ARG A 209 7.02 0.59 8.26
N ILE A 210 5.78 0.64 7.73
CA ILE A 210 4.86 1.77 7.87
C ILE A 210 4.19 1.74 9.25
N LEU A 211 3.72 0.58 9.71
CA LEU A 211 3.06 0.42 11.00
C LEU A 211 4.03 0.24 12.19
N SER A 212 5.34 0.31 11.95
CA SER A 212 6.35 0.29 13.02
C SER A 212 6.02 1.30 14.13
N ALA A 213 5.59 2.50 13.77
CA ALA A 213 5.18 3.55 14.70
C ALA A 213 3.95 3.17 15.55
N LYS A 214 2.98 2.46 14.95
CA LYS A 214 1.77 1.99 15.65
C LYS A 214 2.10 0.99 16.76
N TYR A 215 3.11 0.15 16.53
CA TYR A 215 3.48 -0.95 17.41
C TYR A 215 4.72 -0.67 18.27
N GLY A 216 5.16 0.60 18.33
CA GLY A 216 6.23 1.02 19.24
C GLY A 216 7.64 0.67 18.76
N GLY A 217 7.85 0.48 17.46
CA GLY A 217 9.17 0.28 16.89
C GLY A 217 10.09 1.48 17.11
N PHE A 218 11.38 1.22 17.36
CA PHE A 218 12.37 2.27 17.64
C PHE A 218 12.66 3.13 16.41
N LEU A 219 12.86 2.51 15.24
CA LEU A 219 13.03 3.21 13.98
C LEU A 219 12.55 2.36 12.80
N THR A 220 12.30 3.05 11.68
CA THR A 220 12.07 2.44 10.36
C THR A 220 13.01 3.05 9.34
N PHE A 221 13.14 2.40 8.16
CA PHE A 221 14.06 2.83 7.12
C PHE A 221 13.30 3.30 5.88
N GLY A 222 13.70 4.46 5.34
CA GLY A 222 13.24 4.97 4.06
C GLY A 222 14.42 5.30 3.14
N SER A 223 14.36 4.85 1.87
CA SER A 223 15.41 5.14 0.90
C SER A 223 15.37 6.61 0.45
N ILE A 224 16.53 7.14 0.09
CA ILE A 224 16.68 8.53 -0.40
C ILE A 224 16.16 8.63 -1.84
N GLU A 225 16.35 7.57 -2.63
CA GLU A 225 15.97 7.50 -4.03
C GLU A 225 15.25 6.19 -4.33
N GLU A 226 14.31 6.24 -5.29
CA GLU A 226 13.61 5.06 -5.76
C GLU A 226 14.59 4.04 -6.36
N GLY A 227 14.39 2.76 -6.03
CA GLY A 227 15.24 1.67 -6.52
C GLY A 227 16.59 1.52 -5.84
N VAL A 228 17.04 2.49 -5.05
CA VAL A 228 18.30 2.43 -4.27
C VAL A 228 17.96 2.05 -2.83
N ILE A 229 17.78 0.76 -2.60
CA ILE A 229 17.31 0.21 -1.31
C ILE A 229 18.40 -0.55 -0.58
N SER A 230 18.43 -0.47 0.74
CA SER A 230 19.34 -1.24 1.60
C SER A 230 18.80 -2.63 1.97
N ALA A 231 17.49 -2.83 1.80
CA ALA A 231 16.81 -4.10 2.06
C ALA A 231 15.52 -4.21 1.23
N PRO A 232 15.09 -5.44 0.87
CA PRO A 232 13.88 -5.65 0.07
C PRO A 232 12.63 -5.03 0.68
N GLY A 233 11.77 -4.45 -0.16
CA GLY A 233 10.49 -3.85 0.24
C GLY A 233 10.61 -2.52 0.99
N GLN A 234 11.74 -1.86 0.93
CA GLN A 234 11.96 -0.56 1.57
C GLN A 234 11.27 0.56 0.78
N PRO A 235 10.37 1.35 1.40
CA PRO A 235 9.78 2.53 0.78
C PRO A 235 10.79 3.68 0.74
N THR A 236 10.52 4.69 -0.08
CA THR A 236 11.27 5.94 -0.04
C THR A 236 10.90 6.79 1.17
N LEU A 237 11.78 7.76 1.52
CA LEU A 237 11.45 8.77 2.56
C LEU A 237 10.19 9.56 2.20
N THR A 238 10.03 9.93 0.93
CA THR A 238 8.85 10.64 0.44
C THR A 238 7.58 9.81 0.61
N GLU A 239 7.62 8.53 0.28
CA GLU A 239 6.47 7.64 0.53
C GLU A 239 6.15 7.55 2.03
N LEU A 240 7.13 7.34 2.89
CA LEU A 240 6.89 7.26 4.34
C LEU A 240 6.31 8.56 4.89
N LEU A 241 6.91 9.70 4.57
CA LEU A 241 6.61 10.98 5.22
C LEU A 241 5.40 11.69 4.59
N ASP A 242 5.28 11.67 3.25
CA ASP A 242 4.25 12.42 2.54
C ASP A 242 3.03 11.55 2.20
N LEU A 243 3.25 10.35 1.60
CA LEU A 243 2.16 9.47 1.21
C LEU A 243 1.49 8.82 2.43
N TYR A 244 2.30 8.22 3.33
CA TYR A 244 1.77 7.52 4.51
C TYR A 244 1.69 8.39 5.76
N ASN A 245 2.13 9.64 5.69
CA ASN A 245 2.07 10.58 6.81
C ASN A 245 2.62 9.96 8.13
N PHE A 246 3.75 9.28 8.03
CA PHE A 246 4.31 8.38 9.04
C PHE A 246 4.39 9.02 10.44
N LYS A 247 4.76 10.31 10.53
CA LYS A 247 4.91 11.02 11.81
C LYS A 247 3.59 11.19 12.56
N GLN A 248 2.44 11.00 11.91
CA GLN A 248 1.11 11.09 12.52
C GLN A 248 0.55 9.71 12.93
N ILE A 249 1.20 8.61 12.53
CA ILE A 249 0.75 7.28 12.91
C ILE A 249 0.98 7.08 14.42
N GLY A 250 -0.07 6.68 15.14
CA GLY A 250 -0.02 6.37 16.57
C GLY A 250 -0.61 5.00 16.88
N ALA A 251 -0.58 4.62 18.15
CA ALA A 251 -1.10 3.33 18.61
C ALA A 251 -2.60 3.13 18.30
N ASP A 252 -3.36 4.20 18.25
CA ASP A 252 -4.81 4.24 17.99
C ASP A 252 -5.17 4.45 16.50
N THR A 253 -4.18 4.65 15.62
CA THR A 253 -4.40 4.85 14.19
C THR A 253 -5.15 3.67 13.57
N LYS A 254 -6.23 3.95 12.85
CA LYS A 254 -7.05 2.94 12.16
C LYS A 254 -6.40 2.52 10.86
N VAL A 255 -6.35 1.22 10.63
CA VAL A 255 -5.69 0.61 9.47
C VAL A 255 -6.72 0.25 8.42
N HIS A 256 -6.50 0.76 7.22
CA HIS A 256 -7.26 0.48 6.01
C HIS A 256 -6.30 0.01 4.92
N GLY A 257 -6.84 -0.54 3.86
CA GLY A 257 -5.99 -0.89 2.72
C GLY A 257 -6.73 -1.44 1.53
N VAL A 258 -6.00 -1.64 0.45
CA VAL A 258 -6.48 -2.36 -0.73
C VAL A 258 -5.87 -3.75 -0.78
N ILE A 259 -6.72 -4.76 -0.82
CA ILE A 259 -6.37 -6.19 -0.90
C ILE A 259 -6.37 -6.61 -2.37
N GLY A 260 -5.25 -7.11 -2.84
CA GLY A 260 -5.08 -7.59 -4.21
C GLY A 260 -3.79 -8.40 -4.40
N ASN A 261 -3.62 -8.97 -5.59
CA ASN A 261 -2.40 -9.67 -5.98
C ASN A 261 -2.29 -9.73 -7.53
N PRO A 262 -1.38 -8.98 -8.16
CA PRO A 262 -0.45 -7.99 -7.60
C PRO A 262 -1.13 -6.68 -7.15
N ILE A 263 -0.48 -5.86 -6.33
CA ILE A 263 -1.08 -4.64 -5.78
C ILE A 263 -0.17 -3.41 -5.78
N GLY A 264 1.14 -3.57 -5.91
CA GLY A 264 2.14 -2.50 -5.76
C GLY A 264 1.94 -1.27 -6.66
N HIS A 265 1.20 -1.39 -7.76
CA HIS A 265 0.90 -0.30 -8.69
C HIS A 265 -0.43 0.42 -8.43
N SER A 266 -1.14 0.06 -7.37
CA SER A 266 -2.42 0.68 -7.02
C SER A 266 -2.25 2.15 -6.65
N LYS A 267 -3.11 3.02 -7.20
CA LYS A 267 -3.16 4.45 -6.88
C LYS A 267 -4.02 4.77 -5.66
N SER A 268 -4.74 3.78 -5.15
CA SER A 268 -5.63 3.94 -3.99
C SER A 268 -4.92 4.53 -2.76
N PRO A 269 -3.70 4.12 -2.38
CA PRO A 269 -3.02 4.72 -1.24
C PRO A 269 -2.85 6.25 -1.35
N HIS A 270 -2.57 6.76 -2.55
CA HIS A 270 -2.45 8.21 -2.79
C HIS A 270 -3.79 8.94 -2.54
N LEU A 271 -4.89 8.38 -3.04
CA LEU A 271 -6.22 8.97 -2.87
C LEU A 271 -6.67 8.96 -1.41
N TYR A 272 -6.65 7.78 -0.78
CA TYR A 272 -7.23 7.61 0.55
C TYR A 272 -6.38 8.26 1.65
N ASN A 273 -5.06 8.20 1.60
CA ASN A 273 -4.22 8.87 2.57
C ASN A 273 -4.33 10.41 2.46
N ALA A 274 -4.46 10.96 1.24
CA ALA A 274 -4.72 12.38 1.05
C ALA A 274 -6.09 12.79 1.61
N ALA A 275 -7.13 11.97 1.41
CA ALA A 275 -8.44 12.20 1.99
C ALA A 275 -8.40 12.17 3.52
N PHE A 276 -7.79 11.16 4.12
CA PHE A 276 -7.65 11.03 5.58
C PHE A 276 -6.92 12.24 6.18
N LYS A 277 -5.82 12.64 5.57
CA LYS A 277 -5.05 13.82 5.99
C LYS A 277 -5.90 15.09 5.93
N SER A 278 -6.62 15.30 4.83
CA SER A 278 -7.50 16.46 4.64
C SER A 278 -8.65 16.54 5.65
N LEU A 279 -9.19 15.38 6.02
CA LEU A 279 -10.29 15.27 6.99
C LEU A 279 -9.82 15.30 8.44
N GLY A 280 -8.50 15.29 8.70
CA GLY A 280 -7.97 15.09 10.05
C GLY A 280 -8.33 13.72 10.63
N PHE A 281 -8.62 12.73 9.77
CA PHE A 281 -8.98 11.39 10.18
C PHE A 281 -7.75 10.58 10.58
N ASN A 282 -7.75 10.01 11.79
CA ASN A 282 -6.65 9.19 12.30
C ASN A 282 -6.67 7.79 11.68
N GLY A 283 -6.31 7.70 10.43
CA GLY A 283 -6.28 6.47 9.65
C GLY A 283 -5.11 6.43 8.69
N ILE A 284 -4.74 5.22 8.31
CA ILE A 284 -3.72 4.91 7.30
C ILE A 284 -4.29 3.94 6.27
N TYR A 285 -3.94 4.12 5.00
CA TYR A 285 -4.37 3.25 3.92
C TYR A 285 -3.17 2.65 3.20
N LEU A 286 -3.09 1.32 3.15
CA LEU A 286 -1.93 0.54 2.71
C LEU A 286 -2.25 -0.31 1.47
N PRO A 287 -1.28 -0.54 0.57
CA PRO A 287 -1.37 -1.64 -0.38
C PRO A 287 -1.07 -2.95 0.34
N LEU A 288 -1.95 -3.94 0.22
CA LEU A 288 -1.89 -5.22 0.92
C LEU A 288 -1.78 -6.36 -0.09
N LEU A 289 -0.58 -6.90 -0.26
CA LEU A 289 -0.32 -8.04 -1.12
C LEU A 289 -0.72 -9.32 -0.39
N VAL A 290 -1.94 -9.77 -0.65
CA VAL A 290 -2.58 -10.88 0.05
C VAL A 290 -2.64 -12.11 -0.86
N ASP A 291 -2.25 -13.27 -0.34
CA ASP A 291 -2.37 -14.56 -1.02
C ASP A 291 -3.69 -15.26 -0.63
N SER A 292 -4.04 -15.24 0.66
CA SER A 292 -5.29 -15.80 1.19
C SER A 292 -6.04 -14.75 2.01
N VAL A 293 -7.23 -14.36 1.54
CA VAL A 293 -8.08 -13.39 2.25
C VAL A 293 -8.47 -13.91 3.63
N ALA A 294 -8.87 -15.17 3.75
CA ALA A 294 -9.26 -15.76 5.03
C ALA A 294 -8.13 -15.71 6.08
N ASN A 295 -6.91 -16.07 5.68
CA ASN A 295 -5.75 -16.01 6.55
C ASN A 295 -5.44 -14.57 6.98
N PHE A 296 -5.53 -13.62 6.04
CA PHE A 296 -5.33 -12.20 6.31
C PHE A 296 -6.34 -11.67 7.35
N ILE A 297 -7.63 -11.90 7.14
CA ILE A 297 -8.70 -11.45 8.04
C ILE A 297 -8.55 -12.06 9.44
N ASN A 298 -8.17 -13.33 9.54
CA ASN A 298 -7.91 -13.99 10.81
C ASN A 298 -6.70 -13.41 11.56
N ALA A 299 -5.60 -13.15 10.84
CA ALA A 299 -4.38 -12.61 11.44
C ALA A 299 -4.56 -11.16 11.92
N TYR A 300 -5.36 -10.36 11.21
CA TYR A 300 -5.61 -8.94 11.49
C TYR A 300 -7.03 -8.69 11.97
N SER A 301 -7.44 -9.42 13.02
CA SER A 301 -8.78 -9.34 13.61
C SER A 301 -8.95 -8.21 14.64
N SER A 302 -7.88 -7.47 14.98
CA SER A 302 -7.94 -6.34 15.90
C SER A 302 -8.97 -5.29 15.45
N PRO A 303 -9.68 -4.62 16.39
CA PRO A 303 -10.64 -3.55 16.08
C PRO A 303 -10.04 -2.34 15.36
N ASP A 304 -8.71 -2.24 15.30
CA ASP A 304 -8.02 -1.17 14.56
C ASP A 304 -7.91 -1.44 13.06
N PHE A 305 -8.09 -2.68 12.63
CA PHE A 305 -8.15 -3.07 11.22
C PHE A 305 -9.59 -2.97 10.74
N VAL A 306 -9.98 -1.82 10.18
CA VAL A 306 -11.39 -1.39 10.09
C VAL A 306 -11.99 -1.43 8.71
N GLY A 307 -11.20 -1.35 7.62
CA GLY A 307 -11.80 -1.30 6.30
C GLY A 307 -10.85 -1.65 5.17
N TYR A 308 -11.38 -2.31 4.14
CA TYR A 308 -10.59 -2.75 3.00
C TYR A 308 -11.32 -2.53 1.69
N SER A 309 -10.58 -2.08 0.68
CA SER A 309 -10.97 -2.21 -0.72
C SER A 309 -10.50 -3.56 -1.25
N TYR A 310 -11.25 -4.13 -2.16
CA TYR A 310 -10.92 -5.40 -2.81
C TYR A 310 -10.74 -5.20 -4.30
N THR A 311 -9.69 -5.82 -4.85
CA THR A 311 -9.44 -5.91 -6.29
C THR A 311 -9.01 -7.33 -6.68
N ILE A 312 -8.77 -7.54 -7.96
CA ILE A 312 -8.38 -8.84 -8.52
C ILE A 312 -7.21 -9.45 -7.72
N PRO A 313 -7.29 -10.78 -7.40
CA PRO A 313 -8.36 -11.74 -7.72
C PRO A 313 -9.39 -11.92 -6.58
N HIS A 314 -9.39 -11.10 -5.55
CA HIS A 314 -9.95 -11.38 -4.23
C HIS A 314 -11.40 -10.90 -3.99
N ASN A 315 -12.07 -10.36 -4.99
CA ASN A 315 -13.44 -9.82 -4.83
C ASN A 315 -14.46 -10.89 -4.39
N GLU A 316 -14.38 -12.11 -4.91
CA GLU A 316 -15.26 -13.22 -4.54
C GLU A 316 -14.85 -13.85 -3.20
N ASP A 317 -13.56 -13.99 -2.94
CA ASP A 317 -13.08 -14.55 -1.68
C ASP A 317 -13.32 -13.59 -0.50
N GLY A 318 -13.25 -12.29 -0.74
CA GLY A 318 -13.64 -11.28 0.25
C GLY A 318 -15.10 -11.42 0.67
N LEU A 319 -16.00 -11.69 -0.28
CA LEU A 319 -17.42 -11.90 0.02
C LEU A 319 -17.65 -13.08 0.98
N LYS A 320 -16.89 -14.17 0.79
CA LYS A 320 -16.97 -15.37 1.66
C LYS A 320 -16.51 -15.12 3.09
N CYS A 321 -15.70 -14.07 3.31
CA CYS A 321 -15.19 -13.69 4.63
C CYS A 321 -16.09 -12.69 5.37
N CYS A 322 -17.18 -12.22 4.76
CA CYS A 322 -18.11 -11.28 5.39
C CYS A 322 -19.11 -12.00 6.31
N ASP A 323 -19.41 -11.38 7.46
CA ASP A 323 -20.50 -11.82 8.35
C ASP A 323 -21.86 -11.42 7.81
N GLU A 324 -21.95 -10.21 7.23
CA GLU A 324 -23.14 -9.67 6.60
C GLU A 324 -22.76 -9.05 5.25
N ILE A 325 -23.64 -9.23 4.27
CA ILE A 325 -23.40 -8.79 2.88
C ILE A 325 -24.56 -7.92 2.44
N ASP A 326 -24.25 -6.77 1.86
CA ASP A 326 -25.24 -5.92 1.20
C ASP A 326 -26.00 -6.73 0.12
N PRO A 327 -27.33 -6.59 0.02
CA PRO A 327 -28.14 -7.40 -0.91
C PRO A 327 -27.65 -7.35 -2.36
N ILE A 328 -27.23 -6.18 -2.85
CA ILE A 328 -26.72 -6.03 -4.23
C ILE A 328 -25.36 -6.73 -4.38
N ALA A 329 -24.47 -6.60 -3.40
CA ALA A 329 -23.18 -7.29 -3.41
C ALA A 329 -23.37 -8.82 -3.40
N LYS A 330 -24.37 -9.31 -2.69
CA LYS A 330 -24.74 -10.73 -2.65
C LYS A 330 -25.22 -11.23 -4.01
N GLU A 331 -26.07 -10.47 -4.69
CA GLU A 331 -26.53 -10.81 -6.05
C GLU A 331 -25.40 -10.78 -7.09
N ILE A 332 -24.50 -9.81 -6.97
CA ILE A 332 -23.29 -9.72 -7.81
C ILE A 332 -22.37 -10.91 -7.55
N GLY A 333 -22.33 -11.42 -6.31
CA GLY A 333 -21.44 -12.51 -5.89
C GLY A 333 -19.99 -12.04 -5.68
N ALA A 334 -19.77 -10.73 -5.47
CA ALA A 334 -18.44 -10.14 -5.25
C ALA A 334 -18.55 -8.84 -4.45
N ILE A 335 -17.54 -8.57 -3.63
CA ILE A 335 -17.38 -7.28 -2.94
C ILE A 335 -16.24 -6.47 -3.51
N SER A 336 -16.31 -5.16 -3.37
CA SER A 336 -15.19 -4.24 -3.61
C SER A 336 -14.82 -3.43 -2.37
N CYS A 337 -15.62 -3.53 -1.30
CA CYS A 337 -15.41 -2.84 -0.03
C CYS A 337 -15.86 -3.72 1.14
N MET A 338 -15.04 -3.80 2.17
CA MET A 338 -15.38 -4.45 3.44
C MET A 338 -15.12 -3.49 4.58
N ILE A 339 -16.02 -3.47 5.56
CA ILE A 339 -15.90 -2.62 6.74
C ILE A 339 -16.14 -3.47 7.99
N ARG A 340 -15.30 -3.31 8.99
CA ARG A 340 -15.54 -3.85 10.33
C ARG A 340 -16.46 -2.90 11.08
N ARG A 341 -17.67 -3.35 11.40
CA ARG A 341 -18.65 -2.55 12.14
C ARG A 341 -18.15 -2.27 13.57
N PRO A 342 -18.08 -1.00 13.99
CA PRO A 342 -17.49 -0.65 15.30
C PRO A 342 -18.25 -1.22 16.50
N THR A 343 -19.57 -1.45 16.37
CA THR A 343 -20.44 -1.84 17.48
C THR A 343 -20.30 -3.29 17.91
N ASP A 344 -20.03 -4.21 16.98
CA ASP A 344 -19.99 -5.65 17.23
C ASP A 344 -18.81 -6.37 16.55
N GLY A 345 -17.99 -5.63 15.78
CA GLY A 345 -16.82 -6.17 15.09
C GLY A 345 -17.14 -7.01 13.84
N LYS A 346 -18.41 -7.13 13.45
CA LYS A 346 -18.81 -7.88 12.25
C LYS A 346 -18.28 -7.25 10.97
N LEU A 347 -17.91 -8.11 10.03
CA LEU A 347 -17.41 -7.72 8.71
C LEU A 347 -18.59 -7.56 7.73
N MET A 348 -18.76 -6.32 7.27
CA MET A 348 -19.82 -5.92 6.35
C MET A 348 -19.26 -5.82 4.93
N GLY A 349 -19.80 -6.58 3.99
CA GLY A 349 -19.38 -6.57 2.59
C GLY A 349 -20.27 -5.73 1.69
N TYR A 350 -19.66 -4.89 0.85
CA TYR A 350 -20.33 -4.02 -0.12
C TYR A 350 -19.69 -4.15 -1.49
N ASN A 351 -20.47 -3.89 -2.54
CA ASN A 351 -19.90 -3.60 -3.84
C ASN A 351 -20.16 -2.14 -4.18
N VAL A 352 -19.11 -1.33 -4.30
CA VAL A 352 -19.21 0.11 -4.59
C VAL A 352 -18.77 0.46 -6.00
N ASP A 353 -18.22 -0.50 -6.75
CA ASP A 353 -17.74 -0.29 -8.12
C ASP A 353 -18.89 0.12 -9.04
N TYR A 354 -20.04 -0.52 -8.91
CA TYR A 354 -21.21 -0.19 -9.70
C TYR A 354 -21.73 1.22 -9.42
N LEU A 355 -21.65 1.68 -8.17
CA LEU A 355 -22.09 3.03 -7.81
C LEU A 355 -21.25 4.07 -8.55
N GLY A 356 -19.93 3.86 -8.60
CA GLY A 356 -19.01 4.72 -9.33
C GLY A 356 -19.26 4.72 -10.84
N ALA A 357 -19.44 3.55 -11.42
CA ALA A 357 -19.69 3.41 -12.87
C ALA A 357 -21.03 4.00 -13.30
N ILE A 358 -22.10 3.68 -12.58
CA ILE A 358 -23.44 4.20 -12.88
C ILE A 358 -23.48 5.72 -12.70
N ALA A 359 -22.89 6.27 -11.64
CA ALA A 359 -22.83 7.72 -11.44
C ALA A 359 -22.12 8.41 -12.63
N ALA A 360 -21.00 7.85 -13.10
CA ALA A 360 -20.25 8.39 -14.23
C ALA A 360 -21.08 8.36 -15.54
N ILE A 361 -21.76 7.25 -15.81
CA ILE A 361 -22.61 7.10 -17.02
C ILE A 361 -23.81 8.06 -16.94
N GLU A 362 -24.51 8.13 -15.80
CA GLU A 362 -25.67 9.03 -15.63
C GLU A 362 -25.28 10.50 -15.76
N GLU A 363 -24.14 10.91 -15.20
CA GLU A 363 -23.62 12.28 -15.31
C GLU A 363 -23.33 12.64 -16.78
N ALA A 364 -22.68 11.75 -17.52
CA ALA A 364 -22.39 11.95 -18.94
C ALA A 364 -23.68 12.02 -19.79
N LEU A 365 -24.67 11.17 -19.50
CA LEU A 365 -25.95 11.19 -20.21
C LEU A 365 -26.77 12.46 -19.92
N ARG A 366 -26.75 12.98 -18.69
CA ARG A 366 -27.40 14.24 -18.34
C ARG A 366 -26.76 15.43 -19.05
N ALA A 367 -25.43 15.45 -19.13
CA ALA A 367 -24.68 16.49 -19.82
C ALA A 367 -24.99 16.52 -21.33
N SER A 368 -25.25 15.34 -21.94
CA SER A 368 -25.49 15.21 -23.40
C SER A 368 -26.95 15.42 -23.81
N ASN A 369 -27.92 15.07 -22.96
CA ASN A 369 -29.33 14.99 -23.33
C ASN A 369 -30.21 16.14 -22.81
N GLY A 370 -29.65 17.14 -22.10
CA GLY A 370 -30.45 18.22 -21.50
C GLY A 370 -31.27 17.75 -20.28
N ALA A 371 -32.19 18.59 -19.80
CA ALA A 371 -32.88 18.45 -18.53
C ALA A 371 -33.74 17.19 -18.38
N THR A 372 -33.12 16.06 -17.99
CA THR A 372 -33.84 14.94 -17.41
C THR A 372 -34.11 15.28 -15.93
N PRO A 373 -35.36 15.14 -15.43
CA PRO A 373 -35.65 15.39 -14.01
C PRO A 373 -34.71 14.60 -13.13
N ALA A 374 -34.21 15.23 -12.04
CA ALA A 374 -33.27 14.58 -11.11
C ALA A 374 -33.82 13.28 -10.48
N SER A 375 -35.14 13.14 -10.44
CA SER A 375 -35.85 11.97 -9.91
C SER A 375 -35.88 10.75 -10.85
N VAL A 376 -35.50 10.91 -12.12
CA VAL A 376 -35.52 9.83 -13.11
C VAL A 376 -34.12 9.55 -13.60
N SER A 377 -33.73 8.27 -13.64
CA SER A 377 -32.46 7.87 -14.21
C SER A 377 -32.43 8.11 -15.71
N PRO A 378 -31.39 8.74 -16.27
CA PRO A 378 -31.25 8.89 -17.72
C PRO A 378 -31.00 7.56 -18.44
N LEU A 379 -30.79 6.47 -17.71
CA LEU A 379 -30.70 5.09 -18.20
C LEU A 379 -32.07 4.47 -18.49
N ALA A 380 -33.15 5.00 -17.88
CA ALA A 380 -34.47 4.42 -18.00
C ALA A 380 -34.94 4.31 -19.47
N GLY A 381 -35.32 3.10 -19.88
CA GLY A 381 -35.74 2.77 -21.25
C GLY A 381 -34.61 2.65 -22.28
N LYS A 382 -33.35 2.99 -21.92
CA LYS A 382 -32.20 2.84 -22.82
C LYS A 382 -31.73 1.39 -22.90
N LEU A 383 -31.13 1.03 -24.03
CA LEU A 383 -30.46 -0.28 -24.18
C LEU A 383 -29.01 -0.16 -23.70
N LEU A 384 -28.71 -0.82 -22.59
CA LEU A 384 -27.36 -0.90 -22.02
C LEU A 384 -26.73 -2.23 -22.41
N VAL A 385 -25.67 -2.16 -23.22
CA VAL A 385 -24.87 -3.32 -23.62
C VAL A 385 -23.65 -3.42 -22.73
N VAL A 386 -23.57 -4.49 -21.94
CA VAL A 386 -22.45 -4.77 -21.03
C VAL A 386 -21.56 -5.83 -21.65
N MET A 387 -20.32 -5.47 -21.93
CA MET A 387 -19.28 -6.41 -22.34
C MET A 387 -18.52 -6.95 -21.13
N GLY A 388 -18.56 -8.27 -20.94
CA GLY A 388 -17.97 -8.98 -19.82
C GLY A 388 -19.00 -9.34 -18.74
N ALA A 389 -19.01 -10.60 -18.32
CA ALA A 389 -19.86 -11.12 -17.25
C ALA A 389 -19.06 -11.41 -15.95
N GLY A 390 -17.93 -10.74 -15.74
CA GLY A 390 -17.16 -10.74 -14.51
C GLY A 390 -17.77 -9.84 -13.43
N GLY A 391 -17.05 -9.59 -12.33
CA GLY A 391 -17.55 -8.81 -11.20
C GLY A 391 -18.11 -7.43 -11.58
N ALA A 392 -17.34 -6.64 -12.34
CA ALA A 392 -17.79 -5.32 -12.80
C ALA A 392 -18.97 -5.38 -13.77
N GLY A 393 -18.99 -6.38 -14.67
CA GLY A 393 -20.09 -6.59 -15.61
C GLY A 393 -21.39 -6.99 -14.90
N LYS A 394 -21.33 -7.90 -13.94
CA LYS A 394 -22.45 -8.27 -13.08
C LYS A 394 -23.04 -7.04 -12.38
N ALA A 395 -22.15 -6.24 -11.76
CA ALA A 395 -22.54 -5.03 -11.07
C ALA A 395 -23.27 -4.03 -11.97
N LEU A 396 -22.72 -3.74 -13.13
CA LEU A 396 -23.32 -2.81 -14.09
C LEU A 396 -24.63 -3.31 -14.68
N ALA A 397 -24.73 -4.59 -15.05
CA ALA A 397 -25.96 -5.19 -15.57
C ALA A 397 -27.08 -5.11 -14.54
N TYR A 398 -26.78 -5.47 -13.29
CA TYR A 398 -27.79 -5.48 -12.22
C TYR A 398 -28.33 -4.07 -11.93
N VAL A 399 -27.45 -3.11 -11.72
CA VAL A 399 -27.89 -1.75 -11.40
C VAL A 399 -28.45 -1.02 -12.61
N GLY A 400 -27.92 -1.29 -13.82
CA GLY A 400 -28.56 -0.81 -15.06
C GLY A 400 -30.04 -1.23 -15.12
N TYR A 401 -30.33 -2.50 -14.82
CA TYR A 401 -31.71 -3.02 -14.72
C TYR A 401 -32.50 -2.29 -13.62
N GLU A 402 -31.97 -2.15 -12.42
CA GLU A 402 -32.58 -1.41 -11.30
C GLU A 402 -32.92 0.05 -11.67
N LYS A 403 -32.12 0.66 -12.51
CA LYS A 403 -32.31 2.02 -13.05
C LYS A 403 -33.26 2.07 -14.25
N GLY A 404 -33.86 0.95 -14.63
CA GLY A 404 -34.83 0.85 -15.69
C GLY A 404 -34.24 0.72 -17.10
N ALA A 405 -32.97 0.40 -17.26
CA ALA A 405 -32.38 0.07 -18.56
C ALA A 405 -32.80 -1.32 -19.03
N ARG A 406 -32.88 -1.50 -20.35
CA ARG A 406 -32.94 -2.82 -20.96
C ARG A 406 -31.51 -3.30 -21.13
N VAL A 407 -31.18 -4.50 -20.66
CA VAL A 407 -29.80 -4.97 -20.56
C VAL A 407 -29.51 -6.05 -21.59
N VAL A 408 -28.38 -5.92 -22.28
CA VAL A 408 -27.76 -6.97 -23.10
C VAL A 408 -26.40 -7.28 -22.50
N VAL A 409 -26.12 -8.56 -22.28
CA VAL A 409 -24.83 -9.02 -21.77
C VAL A 409 -24.08 -9.76 -22.87
N ALA A 410 -22.87 -9.34 -23.17
CA ALA A 410 -21.99 -9.98 -24.14
C ALA A 410 -20.73 -10.50 -23.45
N ASP A 411 -20.42 -11.78 -23.60
CA ASP A 411 -19.19 -12.40 -23.07
C ASP A 411 -18.58 -13.37 -24.07
N ARG A 412 -17.30 -13.69 -23.92
CA ARG A 412 -16.66 -14.75 -24.71
C ARG A 412 -17.30 -16.12 -24.45
N THR A 413 -17.75 -16.33 -23.20
CA THR A 413 -18.43 -17.53 -22.74
C THR A 413 -19.93 -17.24 -22.68
N TYR A 414 -20.69 -17.71 -23.66
CA TYR A 414 -22.13 -17.48 -23.75
C TYR A 414 -22.88 -17.84 -22.47
N GLU A 415 -22.52 -18.96 -21.82
CA GLU A 415 -23.17 -19.43 -20.59
C GLU A 415 -23.05 -18.41 -19.45
N LYS A 416 -21.91 -17.72 -19.34
CA LYS A 416 -21.73 -16.65 -18.34
C LYS A 416 -22.62 -15.46 -18.64
N ALA A 417 -22.69 -15.04 -19.92
CA ALA A 417 -23.59 -13.99 -20.35
C ALA A 417 -25.05 -14.36 -20.09
N LYS A 418 -25.43 -15.61 -20.41
CA LYS A 418 -26.80 -16.14 -20.23
C LYS A 418 -27.23 -16.13 -18.75
N ILE A 419 -26.40 -16.64 -17.85
CA ILE A 419 -26.68 -16.65 -16.41
C ILE A 419 -26.92 -15.21 -15.89
N LEU A 420 -26.12 -14.27 -16.32
CA LEU A 420 -26.26 -12.86 -15.90
C LEU A 420 -27.50 -12.21 -16.53
N ALA A 421 -27.70 -12.39 -17.82
CA ALA A 421 -28.85 -11.85 -18.54
C ALA A 421 -30.19 -12.35 -17.96
N ASP A 422 -30.29 -13.65 -17.65
CA ASP A 422 -31.50 -14.23 -17.03
C ASP A 422 -31.85 -13.60 -15.68
N LYS A 423 -30.82 -13.24 -14.90
CA LYS A 423 -31.02 -12.56 -13.59
C LYS A 423 -31.60 -11.16 -13.71
N VAL A 424 -31.30 -10.46 -14.79
CA VAL A 424 -31.73 -9.06 -15.03
C VAL A 424 -32.84 -8.97 -16.09
N GLY A 425 -33.44 -10.10 -16.47
CA GLY A 425 -34.48 -10.12 -17.50
C GLY A 425 -33.99 -9.59 -18.87
N GLY A 426 -32.70 -9.73 -19.14
CA GLY A 426 -32.03 -9.22 -20.31
C GLY A 426 -31.77 -10.26 -21.38
N GLN A 427 -30.99 -9.87 -22.39
CA GLN A 427 -30.56 -10.74 -23.51
C GLN A 427 -29.09 -11.07 -23.38
N ALA A 428 -28.73 -12.33 -23.69
CA ALA A 428 -27.35 -12.77 -23.79
C ALA A 428 -26.91 -12.95 -25.23
N ILE A 429 -25.70 -12.51 -25.55
CA ILE A 429 -25.04 -12.73 -26.84
C ILE A 429 -23.54 -13.03 -26.61
N THR A 430 -22.88 -13.56 -27.61
CA THR A 430 -21.41 -13.66 -27.62
C THR A 430 -20.77 -12.35 -28.04
N LEU A 431 -19.51 -12.14 -27.68
CA LEU A 431 -18.74 -10.97 -28.17
C LEU A 431 -18.58 -11.00 -29.71
N ALA A 432 -18.60 -12.17 -30.33
CA ALA A 432 -18.53 -12.31 -31.77
C ALA A 432 -19.81 -11.80 -32.45
N GLU A 433 -20.97 -12.08 -31.85
CA GLU A 433 -22.28 -11.59 -32.36
C GLU A 433 -22.46 -10.09 -32.13
N LEU A 434 -21.83 -9.55 -31.05
CA LEU A 434 -21.97 -8.15 -30.67
C LEU A 434 -21.55 -7.16 -31.77
N LYS A 435 -20.55 -7.51 -32.59
CA LYS A 435 -20.06 -6.65 -33.69
C LYS A 435 -21.15 -6.30 -34.72
N ASP A 436 -22.11 -7.20 -34.91
CA ASP A 436 -23.22 -7.05 -35.86
C ASP A 436 -24.57 -6.79 -35.16
N PHE A 437 -24.56 -6.57 -33.83
CA PHE A 437 -25.76 -6.34 -33.03
C PHE A 437 -26.15 -4.87 -32.99
N HIS A 438 -27.11 -4.49 -33.84
CA HIS A 438 -27.56 -3.10 -34.02
C HIS A 438 -29.08 -2.98 -34.04
N PRO A 439 -29.78 -3.39 -32.94
CA PRO A 439 -31.25 -3.41 -32.92
C PRO A 439 -31.86 -2.00 -32.94
N GLU A 440 -31.13 -0.98 -32.45
CA GLU A 440 -31.59 0.40 -32.39
C GLU A 440 -30.41 1.39 -32.36
N LYS A 441 -30.73 2.69 -32.52
CA LYS A 441 -29.76 3.78 -32.33
C LYS A 441 -29.79 4.31 -30.90
N GLY A 442 -28.69 4.92 -30.47
CA GLY A 442 -28.61 5.58 -29.17
C GLY A 442 -28.38 4.63 -28.00
N MET A 443 -27.88 3.43 -28.27
CA MET A 443 -27.49 2.46 -27.25
C MET A 443 -26.33 2.98 -26.39
N ILE A 444 -26.18 2.40 -25.21
CA ILE A 444 -25.07 2.65 -24.29
C ILE A 444 -24.21 1.40 -24.25
N LEU A 445 -22.89 1.54 -24.44
CA LEU A 445 -21.93 0.45 -24.36
C LEU A 445 -21.10 0.59 -23.09
N ALA A 446 -20.92 -0.51 -22.38
CA ALA A 446 -20.06 -0.55 -21.21
C ALA A 446 -19.04 -1.69 -21.35
N ASN A 447 -17.77 -1.35 -21.51
CA ASN A 447 -16.69 -2.33 -21.48
C ASN A 447 -16.25 -2.59 -20.03
N THR A 448 -16.45 -3.82 -19.57
CA THR A 448 -15.97 -4.32 -18.28
C THR A 448 -14.96 -5.45 -18.42
N THR A 449 -14.44 -5.64 -19.65
CA THR A 449 -13.37 -6.60 -19.94
C THR A 449 -12.00 -5.96 -19.74
N SER A 450 -10.95 -6.77 -19.73
CA SER A 450 -9.56 -6.30 -19.68
C SER A 450 -8.97 -5.99 -21.08
N VAL A 451 -9.78 -6.03 -22.15
CA VAL A 451 -9.29 -5.81 -23.51
C VAL A 451 -9.03 -4.31 -23.74
N GLY A 452 -7.77 -3.96 -23.98
CA GLY A 452 -7.29 -2.56 -24.06
C GLY A 452 -6.51 -2.09 -22.85
N MET A 453 -6.33 -2.95 -21.84
CA MET A 453 -5.46 -2.72 -20.67
C MET A 453 -4.02 -3.18 -20.96
N LYS A 454 -3.04 -2.61 -20.25
CA LYS A 454 -1.64 -3.08 -20.31
C LYS A 454 -1.56 -4.61 -20.08
N PRO A 455 -0.70 -5.34 -20.79
CA PRO A 455 0.29 -4.85 -21.78
C PRO A 455 -0.27 -4.60 -23.19
N ARG A 456 -1.50 -5.02 -23.49
CA ARG A 456 -2.11 -4.97 -24.84
C ARG A 456 -3.01 -3.74 -25.01
N ILE A 457 -2.42 -2.57 -24.90
CA ILE A 457 -3.15 -1.27 -24.95
C ILE A 457 -3.74 -0.93 -26.33
N ASP A 458 -3.25 -1.58 -27.39
CA ASP A 458 -3.72 -1.39 -28.76
C ASP A 458 -4.90 -2.30 -29.15
N ASP A 459 -5.29 -3.22 -28.27
CA ASP A 459 -6.45 -4.07 -28.46
C ASP A 459 -7.75 -3.28 -28.24
N THR A 460 -8.82 -3.68 -28.94
CA THR A 460 -10.17 -3.17 -28.71
C THR A 460 -11.18 -4.33 -28.73
N PRO A 461 -12.18 -4.34 -27.83
CA PRO A 461 -13.17 -5.43 -27.79
C PRO A 461 -14.17 -5.39 -28.95
N LEU A 462 -14.33 -4.25 -29.61
CA LEU A 462 -15.21 -4.06 -30.76
C LEU A 462 -14.52 -3.27 -31.86
N PRO A 463 -14.77 -3.61 -33.13
CA PRO A 463 -14.30 -2.81 -34.28
C PRO A 463 -15.04 -1.47 -34.33
N LYS A 464 -14.35 -0.43 -34.84
CA LYS A 464 -14.86 0.94 -34.95
C LYS A 464 -16.25 1.04 -35.64
N GLU A 465 -16.44 0.24 -36.67
CA GLU A 465 -17.69 0.22 -37.45
C GLU A 465 -18.92 -0.11 -36.61
N SER A 466 -18.74 -0.94 -35.58
CA SER A 466 -19.80 -1.35 -34.66
C SER A 466 -20.21 -0.25 -33.68
N LEU A 467 -19.42 0.82 -33.54
CA LEU A 467 -19.66 1.88 -32.55
C LEU A 467 -20.65 2.95 -32.99
N LYS A 468 -21.01 2.98 -34.27
CA LYS A 468 -21.85 4.04 -34.87
C LYS A 468 -23.27 4.17 -34.31
N ASN A 469 -23.77 3.11 -33.66
CA ASN A 469 -25.14 3.10 -33.11
C ASN A 469 -25.16 3.38 -31.58
N TYR A 470 -24.01 3.60 -30.96
CA TYR A 470 -23.91 3.92 -29.56
C TYR A 470 -23.86 5.43 -29.35
N SER A 471 -24.71 5.94 -28.45
CA SER A 471 -24.70 7.36 -28.05
C SER A 471 -23.67 7.64 -26.95
N SER A 472 -23.36 6.63 -26.15
CA SER A 472 -22.38 6.72 -25.08
C SER A 472 -21.60 5.42 -24.96
N VAL A 473 -20.30 5.53 -24.69
CA VAL A 473 -19.39 4.39 -24.47
C VAL A 473 -18.61 4.60 -23.19
N PHE A 474 -18.81 3.71 -22.23
CA PHE A 474 -18.06 3.63 -20.98
C PHE A 474 -16.99 2.53 -21.08
N ASP A 475 -15.81 2.81 -20.56
CA ASP A 475 -14.75 1.82 -20.41
C ASP A 475 -14.27 1.79 -18.95
N ALA A 476 -14.36 0.63 -18.32
CA ALA A 476 -13.89 0.44 -16.93
C ALA A 476 -12.37 0.51 -16.79
N ILE A 477 -11.62 0.43 -17.89
CA ILE A 477 -10.17 0.58 -17.91
C ILE A 477 -9.82 2.04 -17.63
N TYR A 478 -8.98 2.29 -16.63
CA TYR A 478 -8.50 3.63 -16.27
C TYR A 478 -7.01 3.86 -16.57
N THR A 479 -6.28 2.78 -16.91
CA THR A 479 -4.88 2.86 -17.35
C THR A 479 -4.66 1.95 -18.57
N PRO A 480 -4.49 2.51 -19.78
CA PRO A 480 -4.44 3.93 -20.10
C PRO A 480 -5.80 4.62 -19.97
N LYS A 481 -5.82 5.95 -19.70
CA LYS A 481 -7.06 6.73 -19.64
C LYS A 481 -7.81 6.71 -20.97
N TRP A 482 -7.10 6.90 -22.08
CA TRP A 482 -7.62 6.80 -23.43
C TRP A 482 -7.34 5.41 -24.02
N THR A 483 -8.29 4.50 -23.88
CA THR A 483 -8.24 3.22 -24.59
C THR A 483 -8.54 3.39 -26.06
N ARG A 484 -8.14 2.42 -26.88
CA ARG A 484 -8.49 2.40 -28.31
C ARG A 484 -10.01 2.44 -28.51
N LEU A 485 -10.76 1.70 -27.69
CA LEU A 485 -12.22 1.72 -27.72
C LEU A 485 -12.79 3.13 -27.56
N LEU A 486 -12.33 3.89 -26.56
CA LEU A 486 -12.84 5.25 -26.32
C LEU A 486 -12.45 6.23 -27.42
N LYS A 487 -11.24 6.13 -27.98
CA LYS A 487 -10.81 6.95 -29.12
C LYS A 487 -11.71 6.72 -30.35
N GLU A 488 -11.91 5.46 -30.70
CA GLU A 488 -12.73 5.08 -31.84
C GLU A 488 -14.21 5.43 -31.61
N ALA A 489 -14.73 5.32 -30.39
CA ALA A 489 -16.09 5.75 -30.04
C ALA A 489 -16.28 7.27 -30.21
N GLN A 490 -15.32 8.07 -29.76
CA GLN A 490 -15.34 9.52 -29.93
C GLN A 490 -15.35 9.91 -31.40
N GLU A 491 -14.54 9.25 -32.24
CA GLU A 491 -14.52 9.47 -33.70
C GLU A 491 -15.84 9.09 -34.35
N CYS A 492 -16.62 8.18 -33.79
CA CYS A 492 -17.97 7.83 -34.22
C CYS A 492 -19.05 8.77 -33.65
N GLY A 493 -18.70 9.78 -32.86
CA GLY A 493 -19.62 10.77 -32.31
C GLY A 493 -20.27 10.35 -30.97
N ALA A 494 -19.84 9.27 -30.34
CA ALA A 494 -20.33 8.86 -29.04
C ALA A 494 -19.74 9.72 -27.91
N THR A 495 -20.54 9.96 -26.88
CA THR A 495 -20.04 10.51 -25.61
C THR A 495 -19.21 9.45 -24.90
N VAL A 496 -17.96 9.77 -24.60
CA VAL A 496 -17.06 8.84 -23.91
C VAL A 496 -17.09 9.04 -22.39
N VAL A 497 -17.11 7.93 -21.66
CA VAL A 497 -17.10 7.92 -20.18
C VAL A 497 -15.90 7.12 -19.73
N PHE A 498 -14.98 7.79 -19.03
CA PHE A 498 -13.71 7.22 -18.65
C PHE A 498 -13.80 6.33 -17.39
N GLY A 499 -13.01 5.28 -17.36
CA GLY A 499 -12.83 4.45 -16.16
C GLY A 499 -12.29 5.22 -14.97
N THR A 500 -11.56 6.32 -15.20
CA THR A 500 -11.12 7.24 -14.14
C THR A 500 -12.28 7.86 -13.38
N GLU A 501 -13.42 8.12 -14.02
CA GLU A 501 -14.63 8.64 -13.35
C GLU A 501 -15.28 7.57 -12.46
N MET A 502 -15.34 6.31 -12.91
CA MET A 502 -15.75 5.20 -12.06
C MET A 502 -14.84 5.08 -10.84
N PHE A 503 -13.52 5.09 -11.07
CA PHE A 503 -12.51 4.96 -10.01
C PHE A 503 -12.60 6.07 -8.96
N ILE A 504 -12.81 7.32 -9.37
CA ILE A 504 -12.92 8.43 -8.42
C ILE A 504 -14.27 8.44 -7.68
N ASN A 505 -15.37 8.12 -8.36
CA ASN A 505 -16.68 8.09 -7.73
C ASN A 505 -16.81 6.96 -6.70
N GLN A 506 -16.24 5.77 -6.98
CA GLN A 506 -16.18 4.71 -5.96
C GLN A 506 -15.33 5.13 -4.75
N ALA A 507 -14.22 5.87 -4.97
CA ALA A 507 -13.39 6.36 -3.89
C ALA A 507 -14.15 7.32 -2.96
N PHE A 508 -15.03 8.17 -3.50
CA PHE A 508 -15.89 9.03 -2.67
C PHE A 508 -16.75 8.18 -1.73
N VAL A 509 -17.43 7.18 -2.26
CA VAL A 509 -18.29 6.29 -1.47
C VAL A 509 -17.48 5.53 -0.41
N GLN A 510 -16.30 5.03 -0.75
CA GLN A 510 -15.46 4.31 0.20
C GLN A 510 -14.93 5.20 1.31
N VAL A 511 -14.46 6.42 1.00
CA VAL A 511 -14.01 7.38 2.01
C VAL A 511 -15.13 7.68 3.00
N GLU A 512 -16.35 7.93 2.52
CA GLU A 512 -17.51 8.17 3.38
C GLU A 512 -17.83 6.98 4.27
N ARG A 513 -17.73 5.75 3.74
CA ARG A 513 -17.93 4.52 4.53
C ARG A 513 -16.82 4.29 5.56
N PHE A 514 -15.55 4.59 5.23
CA PHE A 514 -14.42 4.41 6.15
C PHE A 514 -14.39 5.45 7.26
N THR A 515 -14.79 6.68 6.97
CA THR A 515 -14.62 7.82 7.88
C THR A 515 -15.91 8.26 8.56
N GLY A 516 -17.06 7.93 7.99
CA GLY A 516 -18.38 8.40 8.45
C GLY A 516 -18.67 9.87 8.12
N VAL A 517 -17.82 10.53 7.31
CA VAL A 517 -17.98 11.95 6.92
C VAL A 517 -17.91 12.09 5.39
N PRO A 518 -18.48 13.18 4.83
CA PRO A 518 -18.44 13.41 3.39
C PRO A 518 -17.03 13.42 2.81
N ALA A 519 -16.86 12.79 1.64
CA ALA A 519 -15.59 12.72 0.95
C ALA A 519 -15.10 14.11 0.48
N PRO A 520 -13.80 14.44 0.60
CA PRO A 520 -13.23 15.69 0.09
C PRO A 520 -13.02 15.58 -1.42
N LYS A 521 -14.11 15.64 -2.20
CA LYS A 521 -14.18 15.31 -3.62
C LYS A 521 -13.13 16.04 -4.47
N GLN A 522 -12.93 17.34 -4.23
CA GLN A 522 -11.96 18.12 -5.00
C GLN A 522 -10.53 17.65 -4.77
N ILE A 523 -10.16 17.37 -3.51
CA ILE A 523 -8.82 16.87 -3.17
C ILE A 523 -8.55 15.52 -3.84
N LEU A 524 -9.53 14.61 -3.79
CA LEU A 524 -9.40 13.31 -4.44
C LEU A 524 -9.23 13.44 -5.96
N ARG A 525 -9.99 14.35 -6.61
CA ARG A 525 -9.82 14.64 -8.05
C ARG A 525 -8.44 15.21 -8.37
N ASP A 526 -7.94 16.16 -7.59
CA ASP A 526 -6.63 16.77 -7.78
C ASP A 526 -5.49 15.74 -7.63
N VAL A 527 -5.61 14.85 -6.64
CA VAL A 527 -4.65 13.76 -6.42
C VAL A 527 -4.67 12.77 -7.58
N LEU A 528 -5.85 12.41 -8.09
CA LEU A 528 -5.96 11.51 -9.23
C LEU A 528 -5.25 12.10 -10.46
N VAL A 529 -5.50 13.38 -10.77
CA VAL A 529 -4.86 14.07 -11.91
C VAL A 529 -3.33 14.08 -11.79
N LYS A 530 -2.78 14.28 -10.59
CA LYS A 530 -1.33 14.28 -10.38
C LYS A 530 -0.68 12.90 -10.56
N ASN A 531 -1.46 11.83 -10.39
CA ASN A 531 -0.95 10.45 -10.42
C ASN A 531 -1.40 9.66 -11.66
N THR A 532 -2.11 10.26 -12.60
CA THR A 532 -2.45 9.71 -13.92
C THR A 532 -1.59 10.31 -15.01
#